data_1bd92469bef873c2295ec25aad35d729
#
_entry.id   1bd92469bef873c2295ec25aad35d729
#
_cell.length_a   1.000
_cell.length_b   1.000
_cell.length_c   1.000
_cell.angle_alpha   90.00
_cell.angle_beta   90.00
_cell.angle_gamma   90.00
#
_symmetry.space_group_name_H-M   'P 1'
#
loop_
_entity.id
_entity.type
_entity.pdbx_description
1 polymer ?
#
loop_
_entity_poly.entity_id
_entity_poly.type
_entity_poly.pdbx_seq_one_letter_code
_entity_poly.pdbx_strand_id
1 'polypeptide(L)'
;MTSPDVLVRVATARGVTTLTLDSPDNRNALSTALMTQLLAGLGDAVADEAVRVIVLDHTGPVFCSGADLKETAMAYASGTVPAGMLSDVLAALWECPKPVLARVAGPARAGGLGLIAAADLAVCAAEATFAFTEVRIGVIPAVISATVLPRLNPRAAAELYLTGDTFDGRRAAEIGLVTAAVPADELDAAVQRYCDSLVRGGPGALAGAKELLRRPGTAELRGELARLAALSTGYFLSDEGREGVMAFREKRLAQWVPAPDGGSADHSG
;
A
#
# COMPACT_ATOMS: atom_id res chain seq x y z
N MET A 1 26.76 1.30 20.11
CA MET A 1 25.98 1.36 18.85
C MET A 1 24.77 0.48 19.08
N THR A 2 23.58 1.04 19.22
CA THR A 2 22.34 0.28 19.29
C THR A 2 22.16 -0.42 17.94
N SER A 3 21.86 -1.72 17.95
CA SER A 3 21.47 -2.43 16.71
C SER A 3 20.31 -1.68 16.07
N PRO A 4 20.29 -1.54 14.74
CA PRO A 4 19.14 -0.91 14.08
C PRO A 4 17.88 -1.70 14.41
N ASP A 5 16.79 -0.99 14.66
CA ASP A 5 15.48 -1.61 14.92
C ASP A 5 15.10 -2.51 13.74
N VAL A 6 14.61 -3.71 14.04
CA VAL A 6 14.08 -4.63 13.03
C VAL A 6 12.65 -4.19 12.72
N LEU A 7 12.46 -3.59 11.55
CA LEU A 7 11.15 -3.08 11.07
C LEU A 7 10.49 -4.01 10.04
N VAL A 8 11.26 -4.99 9.52
CA VAL A 8 10.74 -6.07 8.68
C VAL A 8 11.33 -7.38 9.16
N ARG A 9 10.49 -8.27 9.65
CA ARG A 9 10.91 -9.63 10.02
C ARG A 9 10.84 -10.53 8.80
N VAL A 10 11.86 -11.40 8.66
CA VAL A 10 11.95 -12.38 7.58
C VAL A 10 11.93 -13.78 8.17
N ALA A 11 11.01 -14.61 7.71
CA ALA A 11 10.93 -16.02 8.12
C ALA A 11 10.69 -16.90 6.90
N THR A 12 11.47 -17.97 6.75
CA THR A 12 11.33 -18.91 5.62
C THR A 12 10.99 -20.30 6.14
N ALA A 13 9.92 -20.88 5.61
CA ALA A 13 9.52 -22.25 5.90
C ALA A 13 8.83 -22.88 4.67
N ARG A 14 9.16 -24.14 4.35
CA ARG A 14 8.51 -24.93 3.28
C ARG A 14 8.43 -24.23 1.93
N GLY A 15 9.46 -23.48 1.55
CA GLY A 15 9.51 -22.75 0.28
C GLY A 15 8.73 -21.43 0.26
N VAL A 16 8.21 -20.99 1.41
CA VAL A 16 7.52 -19.71 1.57
C VAL A 16 8.37 -18.80 2.45
N THR A 17 8.70 -17.61 1.97
CA THR A 17 9.29 -16.54 2.78
C THR A 17 8.21 -15.53 3.13
N THR A 18 8.03 -15.27 4.43
CA THR A 18 7.15 -14.22 4.93
C THR A 18 7.98 -13.00 5.30
N LEU A 19 7.64 -11.87 4.68
CA LEU A 19 8.16 -10.54 4.99
C LEU A 19 7.09 -9.83 5.81
N THR A 20 7.32 -9.69 7.12
CA THR A 20 6.35 -9.11 8.05
C THR A 20 6.74 -7.68 8.38
N LEU A 21 5.90 -6.70 8.01
CA LEU A 21 6.02 -5.33 8.47
C LEU A 21 5.85 -5.28 9.99
N ASP A 22 6.89 -4.85 10.70
CA ASP A 22 6.97 -4.95 12.16
C ASP A 22 7.31 -3.61 12.83
N SER A 23 6.48 -2.63 12.55
CA SER A 23 6.53 -1.30 13.17
C SER A 23 5.13 -0.88 13.65
N PRO A 24 4.49 -1.67 14.55
CA PRO A 24 3.11 -1.46 14.96
C PRO A 24 2.88 -0.12 15.66
N ASP A 25 3.87 0.42 16.36
CA ASP A 25 3.79 1.68 17.12
C ASP A 25 3.53 2.88 16.20
N ASN A 26 4.04 2.87 14.97
CA ASN A 26 3.72 3.86 13.93
C ASN A 26 2.75 3.32 12.87
N ARG A 27 2.03 2.22 13.19
CA ARG A 27 1.05 1.59 12.30
C ARG A 27 1.63 1.16 10.96
N ASN A 28 2.85 0.62 10.98
CA ASN A 28 3.58 0.17 9.81
C ASN A 28 3.67 1.24 8.70
N ALA A 29 3.88 2.51 9.11
CA ALA A 29 4.10 3.60 8.18
C ALA A 29 5.37 3.35 7.35
N LEU A 30 5.31 3.74 6.08
CA LEU A 30 6.38 3.56 5.11
C LEU A 30 7.49 4.60 5.34
N SER A 31 8.29 4.36 6.39
CA SER A 31 9.53 5.08 6.63
C SER A 31 10.63 4.60 5.68
N THR A 32 11.63 5.44 5.44
CA THR A 32 12.83 5.09 4.66
C THR A 32 13.48 3.81 5.18
N ALA A 33 13.59 3.66 6.51
CA ALA A 33 14.19 2.49 7.14
C ALA A 33 13.37 1.21 6.90
N LEU A 34 12.04 1.27 7.05
CA LEU A 34 11.15 0.13 6.79
C LEU A 34 11.21 -0.29 5.32
N MET A 35 11.12 0.67 4.39
CA MET A 35 11.18 0.39 2.95
C MET A 35 12.53 -0.20 2.53
N THR A 36 13.65 0.28 3.13
CA THR A 36 14.99 -0.28 2.89
C THR A 36 15.06 -1.74 3.32
N GLN A 37 14.55 -2.07 4.52
CA GLN A 37 14.54 -3.45 5.01
C GLN A 37 13.61 -4.35 4.19
N LEU A 38 12.47 -3.82 3.74
CA LEU A 38 11.55 -4.56 2.86
C LEU A 38 12.20 -4.89 1.50
N LEU A 39 12.90 -3.93 0.89
CA LEU A 39 13.65 -4.16 -0.35
C LEU A 39 14.77 -5.20 -0.16
N ALA A 40 15.51 -5.12 0.93
CA ALA A 40 16.56 -6.09 1.25
C ALA A 40 15.99 -7.50 1.41
N GLY A 41 14.96 -7.66 2.26
CA GLY A 41 14.31 -8.97 2.47
C GLY A 41 13.67 -9.54 1.21
N LEU A 42 13.10 -8.69 0.35
CA LEU A 42 12.59 -9.10 -0.96
C LEU A 42 13.72 -9.58 -1.88
N GLY A 43 14.84 -8.85 -1.94
CA GLY A 43 16.02 -9.22 -2.71
C GLY A 43 16.60 -10.56 -2.27
N ASP A 44 16.75 -10.78 -0.96
CA ASP A 44 17.22 -12.03 -0.38
C ASP A 44 16.28 -13.19 -0.70
N ALA A 45 14.96 -12.99 -0.56
CA ALA A 45 13.96 -14.00 -0.90
C ALA A 45 13.94 -14.34 -2.40
N VAL A 46 14.23 -13.38 -3.28
CA VAL A 46 14.37 -13.62 -4.73
C VAL A 46 15.62 -14.41 -5.04
N ALA A 47 16.73 -14.12 -4.37
CA ALA A 47 18.02 -14.80 -4.59
C ALA A 47 18.06 -16.24 -4.06
N ASP A 48 17.28 -16.58 -3.03
CA ASP A 48 17.25 -17.92 -2.45
C ASP A 48 16.43 -18.89 -3.32
N GLU A 49 17.10 -19.84 -3.98
CA GLU A 49 16.47 -20.85 -4.84
C GLU A 49 15.47 -21.77 -4.11
N ALA A 50 15.59 -21.93 -2.79
CA ALA A 50 14.62 -22.69 -1.99
C ALA A 50 13.29 -21.97 -1.82
N VAL A 51 13.25 -20.65 -1.99
CA VAL A 51 12.03 -19.85 -1.89
C VAL A 51 11.21 -19.92 -3.18
N ARG A 52 9.95 -20.21 -3.04
CA ARG A 52 8.99 -20.41 -4.15
C ARG A 52 7.89 -19.35 -4.15
N VAL A 53 7.53 -18.84 -2.97
CA VAL A 53 6.45 -17.89 -2.74
C VAL A 53 6.92 -16.88 -1.70
N ILE A 54 6.52 -15.63 -1.85
CA ILE A 54 6.77 -14.56 -0.89
C ILE A 54 5.41 -14.10 -0.36
N VAL A 55 5.26 -14.06 0.97
CA VAL A 55 4.10 -13.50 1.65
C VAL A 55 4.48 -12.15 2.25
N LEU A 56 3.73 -11.12 1.95
CA LEU A 56 3.81 -9.82 2.62
C LEU A 56 2.75 -9.78 3.73
N ASP A 57 3.20 -9.66 4.97
CA ASP A 57 2.39 -9.71 6.18
C ASP A 57 2.67 -8.52 7.09
N HIS A 58 1.98 -8.42 8.22
CA HIS A 58 2.18 -7.34 9.19
C HIS A 58 1.94 -7.77 10.63
N THR A 59 2.59 -7.09 11.58
CA THR A 59 2.23 -7.13 13.00
C THR A 59 1.31 -5.98 13.37
N GLY A 60 0.67 -6.11 14.53
CA GLY A 60 -0.25 -5.10 15.05
C GLY A 60 -1.58 -5.00 14.28
N PRO A 61 -2.43 -4.05 14.67
CA PRO A 61 -3.80 -3.97 14.15
C PRO A 61 -3.91 -3.32 12.76
N VAL A 62 -2.85 -2.73 12.22
CA VAL A 62 -2.85 -1.98 10.95
C VAL A 62 -1.85 -2.60 9.99
N PHE A 63 -2.30 -2.92 8.77
CA PHE A 63 -1.41 -3.41 7.73
C PHE A 63 -0.37 -2.34 7.37
N CYS A 64 -0.83 -1.15 6.98
CA CYS A 64 0.05 -0.02 6.68
C CYS A 64 -0.76 1.28 6.63
N SER A 65 -0.29 2.33 7.32
CA SER A 65 -0.95 3.63 7.39
C SER A 65 -0.54 4.60 6.26
N GLY A 66 0.30 4.18 5.31
CA GLY A 66 0.85 5.02 4.26
C GLY A 66 2.20 5.64 4.61
N ALA A 67 2.50 6.82 4.07
CA ALA A 67 3.78 7.49 4.29
C ALA A 67 4.01 7.83 5.77
N ASP A 68 5.27 7.79 6.21
CA ASP A 68 5.65 8.27 7.56
C ASP A 68 5.52 9.78 7.64
N LEU A 69 4.61 10.25 8.49
CA LEU A 69 4.31 11.68 8.63
C LEU A 69 5.47 12.48 9.23
N LYS A 70 6.34 11.85 10.03
CA LYS A 70 7.52 12.53 10.60
C LYS A 70 8.55 12.77 9.51
N GLU A 71 8.85 11.75 8.71
CA GLU A 71 9.76 11.88 7.57
C GLU A 71 9.19 12.85 6.52
N THR A 72 7.89 12.78 6.24
CA THR A 72 7.21 13.70 5.34
C THR A 72 7.36 15.16 5.80
N ALA A 73 7.19 15.42 7.10
CA ALA A 73 7.34 16.77 7.65
C ALA A 73 8.79 17.29 7.55
N MET A 74 9.79 16.42 7.76
CA MET A 74 11.21 16.79 7.57
C MET A 74 11.54 17.03 6.10
N ALA A 75 10.99 16.23 5.20
CA ALA A 75 11.14 16.36 3.76
C ALA A 75 10.55 17.69 3.23
N TYR A 76 9.43 18.14 3.78
CA TYR A 76 8.90 19.48 3.47
C TYR A 76 9.88 20.60 3.81
N ALA A 77 10.56 20.49 4.96
CA ALA A 77 11.52 21.48 5.38
C ALA A 77 12.77 21.53 4.47
N SER A 78 13.13 20.40 3.85
CA SER A 78 14.27 20.26 2.92
C SER A 78 13.90 20.40 1.45
N GLY A 79 12.60 20.54 1.12
CA GLY A 79 12.12 20.60 -0.27
C GLY A 79 12.22 19.28 -1.03
N THR A 80 12.43 18.15 -0.33
CA THR A 80 12.52 16.80 -0.90
C THR A 80 11.36 15.95 -0.41
N VAL A 81 10.74 15.17 -1.30
CA VAL A 81 9.67 14.22 -0.92
C VAL A 81 10.20 12.79 -1.16
N PRO A 82 10.10 11.87 -0.18
CA PRO A 82 10.64 10.50 -0.30
C PRO A 82 9.79 9.59 -1.22
N ALA A 83 9.20 10.14 -2.27
CA ALA A 83 8.35 9.39 -3.21
C ALA A 83 9.12 8.34 -4.02
N GLY A 84 10.43 8.51 -4.21
CA GLY A 84 11.26 7.63 -5.03
C GLY A 84 11.37 6.22 -4.45
N MET A 85 11.60 6.09 -3.15
CA MET A 85 11.77 4.78 -2.52
C MET A 85 10.48 3.94 -2.54
N LEU A 86 9.30 4.55 -2.39
CA LEU A 86 8.03 3.84 -2.56
C LEU A 86 7.90 3.31 -4.00
N SER A 87 8.31 4.08 -5.00
CA SER A 87 8.35 3.63 -6.40
C SER A 87 9.22 2.40 -6.58
N ASP A 88 10.40 2.36 -5.93
CA ASP A 88 11.31 1.21 -5.99
C ASP A 88 10.70 -0.04 -5.33
N VAL A 89 10.04 0.13 -4.17
CA VAL A 89 9.33 -0.97 -3.49
C VAL A 89 8.21 -1.54 -4.35
N LEU A 90 7.37 -0.66 -4.93
CA LEU A 90 6.26 -1.10 -5.79
C LEU A 90 6.77 -1.80 -7.05
N ALA A 91 7.83 -1.27 -7.68
CA ALA A 91 8.46 -1.91 -8.83
C ALA A 91 9.04 -3.28 -8.45
N ALA A 92 9.76 -3.38 -7.33
CA ALA A 92 10.37 -4.62 -6.89
C ALA A 92 9.33 -5.72 -6.60
N LEU A 93 8.19 -5.37 -5.98
CA LEU A 93 7.08 -6.32 -5.75
C LEU A 93 6.41 -6.74 -7.07
N TRP A 94 6.12 -5.76 -7.93
CA TRP A 94 5.45 -5.99 -9.21
C TRP A 94 6.29 -6.84 -10.16
N GLU A 95 7.58 -6.52 -10.26
CA GLU A 95 8.54 -7.19 -11.16
C GLU A 95 9.11 -8.49 -10.57
N CYS A 96 8.85 -8.80 -9.29
CA CYS A 96 9.33 -10.00 -8.62
C CYS A 96 9.05 -11.25 -9.47
N PRO A 97 10.05 -12.09 -9.77
CA PRO A 97 9.83 -13.30 -10.57
C PRO A 97 9.07 -14.40 -9.80
N LYS A 98 9.05 -14.32 -8.46
CA LYS A 98 8.32 -15.26 -7.61
C LYS A 98 6.93 -14.71 -7.30
N PRO A 99 5.90 -15.57 -7.12
CA PRO A 99 4.59 -15.13 -6.67
C PRO A 99 4.67 -14.38 -5.35
N VAL A 100 4.02 -13.23 -5.29
CA VAL A 100 3.87 -12.41 -4.09
C VAL A 100 2.40 -12.44 -3.66
N LEU A 101 2.15 -12.80 -2.41
CA LEU A 101 0.83 -12.86 -1.80
C LEU A 101 0.76 -11.88 -0.62
N ALA A 102 -0.14 -10.91 -0.64
CA ALA A 102 -0.40 -10.04 0.50
C ALA A 102 -1.44 -10.66 1.45
N ARG A 103 -1.09 -10.77 2.74
CA ARG A 103 -1.98 -11.12 3.85
C ARG A 103 -2.36 -9.84 4.60
N VAL A 104 -3.62 -9.47 4.57
CA VAL A 104 -4.09 -8.18 5.08
C VAL A 104 -5.12 -8.38 6.19
N ALA A 105 -4.66 -8.40 7.45
CA ALA A 105 -5.54 -8.61 8.60
C ALA A 105 -6.17 -7.31 9.13
N GLY A 106 -5.68 -6.15 8.71
CA GLY A 106 -6.12 -4.86 9.23
C GLY A 106 -6.17 -3.75 8.19
N PRO A 107 -6.50 -2.52 8.62
CA PRO A 107 -6.61 -1.37 7.74
C PRO A 107 -5.36 -1.08 6.91
N ALA A 108 -5.57 -0.62 5.66
CA ALA A 108 -4.53 -0.05 4.83
C ALA A 108 -4.94 1.31 4.27
N ARG A 109 -3.97 2.22 4.15
CA ARG A 109 -4.17 3.59 3.63
C ARG A 109 -3.04 3.94 2.66
N ALA A 110 -3.36 4.76 1.69
CA ALA A 110 -2.37 5.38 0.79
C ALA A 110 -1.35 4.37 0.24
N GLY A 111 -0.06 4.54 0.53
CA GLY A 111 1.01 3.64 0.09
C GLY A 111 0.78 2.16 0.43
N GLY A 112 0.06 1.85 1.52
CA GLY A 112 -0.31 0.49 1.88
C GLY A 112 -1.19 -0.20 0.84
N LEU A 113 -2.09 0.55 0.19
CA LEU A 113 -2.89 0.01 -0.92
C LEU A 113 -2.01 -0.25 -2.15
N GLY A 114 -0.97 0.58 -2.35
CA GLY A 114 0.02 0.35 -3.39
C GLY A 114 0.76 -0.98 -3.24
N LEU A 115 1.18 -1.31 -1.99
CA LEU A 115 1.82 -2.60 -1.67
C LEU A 115 0.89 -3.78 -1.96
N ILE A 116 -0.38 -3.70 -1.52
CA ILE A 116 -1.40 -4.72 -1.75
C ILE A 116 -1.62 -4.94 -3.25
N ALA A 117 -1.77 -3.85 -4.01
CA ALA A 117 -2.01 -3.91 -5.45
C ALA A 117 -0.79 -4.38 -6.25
N ALA A 118 0.44 -4.14 -5.74
CA ALA A 118 1.67 -4.61 -6.36
C ALA A 118 1.87 -6.13 -6.21
N ALA A 119 1.28 -6.75 -5.19
CA ALA A 119 1.27 -8.20 -5.05
C ALA A 119 0.46 -8.89 -6.16
N ASP A 120 0.80 -10.14 -6.49
CA ASP A 120 0.06 -10.92 -7.49
C ASP A 120 -1.32 -11.35 -6.98
N LEU A 121 -1.36 -11.73 -5.73
CA LEU A 121 -2.57 -12.13 -4.99
C LEU A 121 -2.63 -11.34 -3.69
N ALA A 122 -3.85 -11.08 -3.22
CA ALA A 122 -4.08 -10.47 -1.91
C ALA A 122 -5.30 -11.10 -1.26
N VAL A 123 -5.16 -11.47 0.01
CA VAL A 123 -6.28 -11.96 0.83
C VAL A 123 -6.41 -11.06 2.04
N CYS A 124 -7.60 -10.57 2.31
CA CYS A 124 -7.85 -9.70 3.46
C CYS A 124 -8.93 -10.25 4.39
N ALA A 125 -8.89 -9.79 5.64
CA ALA A 125 -10.03 -9.91 6.52
C ALA A 125 -11.21 -9.10 5.95
N ALA A 126 -12.42 -9.64 5.98
CA ALA A 126 -13.62 -8.99 5.44
C ALA A 126 -13.91 -7.64 6.13
N GLU A 127 -13.50 -7.52 7.40
CA GLU A 127 -13.67 -6.34 8.24
C GLU A 127 -12.52 -5.32 8.09
N ALA A 128 -11.43 -5.69 7.39
CA ALA A 128 -10.33 -4.76 7.12
C ALA A 128 -10.85 -3.56 6.31
N THR A 129 -10.33 -2.37 6.59
CA THR A 129 -10.80 -1.16 5.93
C THR A 129 -9.71 -0.50 5.09
N PHE A 130 -10.12 0.06 3.97
CA PHE A 130 -9.26 0.68 2.97
C PHE A 130 -9.74 2.08 2.63
N ALA A 131 -8.84 2.99 2.27
CA ALA A 131 -9.21 4.30 1.72
C ALA A 131 -8.03 4.95 0.99
N PHE A 132 -8.34 5.66 -0.11
CA PHE A 132 -7.44 6.55 -0.83
C PHE A 132 -7.65 7.97 -0.28
N THR A 133 -7.04 8.27 0.88
CA THR A 133 -7.32 9.48 1.65
C THR A 133 -6.56 10.71 1.16
N GLU A 134 -5.72 10.58 0.15
CA GLU A 134 -4.81 11.60 -0.34
C GLU A 134 -5.54 12.89 -0.71
N VAL A 135 -6.67 12.80 -1.41
CA VAL A 135 -7.45 13.97 -1.85
C VAL A 135 -7.99 14.79 -0.66
N ARG A 136 -8.18 14.17 0.50
CA ARG A 136 -8.65 14.85 1.71
C ARG A 136 -7.60 15.73 2.37
N ILE A 137 -6.34 15.55 1.99
CA ILE A 137 -5.20 16.33 2.45
C ILE A 137 -4.54 17.13 1.30
N GLY A 138 -5.28 17.39 0.22
CA GLY A 138 -4.81 18.23 -0.88
C GLY A 138 -3.71 17.61 -1.76
N VAL A 139 -3.52 16.28 -1.69
CA VAL A 139 -2.57 15.57 -2.53
C VAL A 139 -3.27 14.46 -3.32
N ILE A 140 -2.56 13.78 -4.21
CA ILE A 140 -3.14 12.73 -5.04
C ILE A 140 -2.43 11.38 -4.83
N PRO A 141 -3.13 10.24 -4.98
CA PRO A 141 -2.55 8.90 -4.86
C PRO A 141 -1.71 8.53 -6.11
N ALA A 142 -0.77 9.42 -6.52
CA ALA A 142 -0.09 9.32 -7.81
C ALA A 142 0.74 8.05 -7.93
N VAL A 143 1.73 7.86 -7.03
CA VAL A 143 2.70 6.76 -7.14
C VAL A 143 2.00 5.40 -7.12
N ILE A 144 1.05 5.21 -6.21
CA ILE A 144 0.32 3.94 -6.08
C ILE A 144 -0.61 3.66 -7.26
N SER A 145 -0.98 4.69 -8.04
CA SER A 145 -1.85 4.54 -9.21
C SER A 145 -1.27 3.60 -10.26
N ALA A 146 0.07 3.52 -10.36
CA ALA A 146 0.75 2.61 -11.27
C ALA A 146 0.41 1.12 -11.00
N THR A 147 0.20 0.75 -9.75
CA THR A 147 -0.14 -0.63 -9.35
C THR A 147 -1.63 -0.81 -9.07
N VAL A 148 -2.29 0.21 -8.54
CA VAL A 148 -3.71 0.15 -8.12
C VAL A 148 -4.67 0.21 -9.31
N LEU A 149 -4.52 1.19 -10.22
CA LEU A 149 -5.47 1.37 -11.31
C LEU A 149 -5.59 0.17 -12.26
N PRO A 150 -4.51 -0.58 -12.56
CA PRO A 150 -4.64 -1.81 -13.34
C PRO A 150 -5.48 -2.91 -12.69
N ARG A 151 -5.69 -2.86 -11.37
CA ARG A 151 -6.47 -3.85 -10.60
C ARG A 151 -7.93 -3.47 -10.48
N LEU A 152 -8.22 -2.19 -10.38
CA LEU A 152 -9.57 -1.72 -10.05
C LEU A 152 -10.51 -1.66 -11.26
N ASN A 153 -11.79 -1.91 -10.98
CA ASN A 153 -12.86 -1.50 -11.87
C ASN A 153 -12.83 0.04 -12.05
N PRO A 154 -12.84 0.58 -13.28
CA PRO A 154 -12.69 2.02 -13.52
C PRO A 154 -13.72 2.91 -12.80
N ARG A 155 -14.97 2.44 -12.63
CA ARG A 155 -15.99 3.22 -11.91
C ARG A 155 -15.71 3.28 -10.42
N ALA A 156 -15.30 2.15 -9.82
CA ALA A 156 -14.90 2.10 -8.42
C ALA A 156 -13.62 2.92 -8.19
N ALA A 157 -12.66 2.89 -9.11
CA ALA A 157 -11.48 3.74 -9.03
C ALA A 157 -11.87 5.23 -8.98
N ALA A 158 -12.74 5.70 -9.89
CA ALA A 158 -13.21 7.08 -9.92
C ALA A 158 -13.93 7.46 -8.61
N GLU A 159 -14.87 6.62 -8.15
CA GLU A 159 -15.58 6.81 -6.87
C GLU A 159 -14.59 7.03 -5.73
N LEU A 160 -13.72 6.05 -5.48
CA LEU A 160 -12.89 6.00 -4.29
C LEU A 160 -11.71 7.00 -4.32
N TYR A 161 -11.16 7.28 -5.50
CA TYR A 161 -10.09 8.28 -5.65
C TYR A 161 -10.59 9.70 -5.46
N LEU A 162 -11.84 10.01 -5.89
CA LEU A 162 -12.40 11.35 -5.80
C LEU A 162 -13.04 11.64 -4.44
N THR A 163 -13.67 10.64 -3.83
CA THR A 163 -14.31 10.82 -2.51
C THR A 163 -13.33 10.64 -1.35
N GLY A 164 -12.33 9.76 -1.49
CA GLY A 164 -11.48 9.33 -0.40
C GLY A 164 -12.23 8.55 0.69
N ASP A 165 -13.38 7.97 0.35
CA ASP A 165 -14.21 7.24 1.30
C ASP A 165 -13.59 5.91 1.72
N THR A 166 -13.94 5.48 2.92
CA THR A 166 -13.53 4.19 3.47
C THR A 166 -14.45 3.09 2.97
N PHE A 167 -13.86 1.96 2.58
CA PHE A 167 -14.55 0.75 2.17
C PHE A 167 -13.98 -0.48 2.89
N ASP A 168 -14.75 -1.56 2.96
CA ASP A 168 -14.37 -2.78 3.64
C ASP A 168 -13.69 -3.81 2.71
N GLY A 169 -13.26 -4.94 3.30
CA GLY A 169 -12.61 -6.01 2.56
C GLY A 169 -13.50 -6.67 1.51
N ARG A 170 -14.82 -6.77 1.76
CA ARG A 170 -15.76 -7.34 0.78
C ARG A 170 -15.82 -6.46 -0.45
N ARG A 171 -15.95 -5.15 -0.24
CA ARG A 171 -15.91 -4.17 -1.34
C ARG A 171 -14.57 -4.21 -2.07
N ALA A 172 -13.46 -4.37 -1.33
CA ALA A 172 -12.12 -4.48 -1.93
C ALA A 172 -12.02 -5.68 -2.88
N ALA A 173 -12.64 -6.81 -2.56
CA ALA A 173 -12.69 -7.98 -3.43
C ALA A 173 -13.61 -7.75 -4.65
N GLU A 174 -14.80 -7.15 -4.46
CA GLU A 174 -15.73 -6.84 -5.55
C GLU A 174 -15.11 -5.93 -6.63
N ILE A 175 -14.31 -4.95 -6.22
CA ILE A 175 -13.70 -3.97 -7.13
C ILE A 175 -12.35 -4.43 -7.71
N GLY A 176 -11.82 -5.58 -7.29
CA GLY A 176 -10.59 -6.16 -7.79
C GLY A 176 -9.30 -5.71 -7.09
N LEU A 177 -9.39 -4.97 -5.97
CA LEU A 177 -8.20 -4.58 -5.20
C LEU A 177 -7.53 -5.78 -4.52
N VAL A 178 -8.32 -6.73 -4.04
CA VAL A 178 -7.85 -7.98 -3.44
C VAL A 178 -8.47 -9.19 -4.15
N THR A 179 -7.80 -10.33 -4.05
CA THR A 179 -8.26 -11.60 -4.64
C THR A 179 -9.44 -12.18 -3.88
N ALA A 180 -9.42 -12.08 -2.55
CA ALA A 180 -10.49 -12.60 -1.68
C ALA A 180 -10.56 -11.82 -0.36
N ALA A 181 -11.77 -11.71 0.16
CA ALA A 181 -12.06 -11.25 1.52
C ALA A 181 -12.73 -12.39 2.29
N VAL A 182 -12.18 -12.75 3.45
CA VAL A 182 -12.65 -13.85 4.27
C VAL A 182 -12.85 -13.38 5.72
N PRO A 183 -13.64 -14.10 6.55
CA PRO A 183 -13.66 -13.83 7.99
C PRO A 183 -12.24 -13.79 8.58
N ALA A 184 -12.01 -12.95 9.58
CA ALA A 184 -10.67 -12.76 10.14
C ALA A 184 -10.04 -14.05 10.69
N ASP A 185 -10.86 -14.95 11.26
CA ASP A 185 -10.45 -16.26 11.77
C ASP A 185 -10.14 -17.29 10.67
N GLU A 186 -10.57 -17.05 9.43
CA GLU A 186 -10.26 -17.87 8.26
C GLU A 186 -9.07 -17.36 7.44
N LEU A 187 -8.54 -16.18 7.75
CA LEU A 187 -7.53 -15.50 6.94
C LEU A 187 -6.27 -16.35 6.76
N ASP A 188 -5.73 -16.89 7.86
CA ASP A 188 -4.51 -17.69 7.83
C ASP A 188 -4.68 -18.96 6.99
N ALA A 189 -5.82 -19.65 7.15
CA ALA A 189 -6.15 -20.83 6.36
C ALA A 189 -6.31 -20.50 4.87
N ALA A 190 -6.88 -19.34 4.54
CA ALA A 190 -7.01 -18.87 3.15
C ALA A 190 -5.65 -18.60 2.52
N VAL A 191 -4.77 -17.87 3.22
CA VAL A 191 -3.39 -17.58 2.78
C VAL A 191 -2.62 -18.89 2.58
N GLN A 192 -2.70 -19.82 3.55
CA GLN A 192 -2.01 -21.10 3.47
C GLN A 192 -2.46 -21.92 2.24
N ARG A 193 -3.77 -21.97 1.92
CA ARG A 193 -4.27 -22.65 0.71
C ARG A 193 -3.64 -22.09 -0.57
N TYR A 194 -3.48 -20.76 -0.68
CA TYR A 194 -2.79 -20.16 -1.83
C TYR A 194 -1.31 -20.54 -1.85
N CYS A 195 -0.61 -20.48 -0.71
CA CYS A 195 0.79 -20.87 -0.62
C CYS A 195 0.98 -22.33 -1.04
N ASP A 196 0.14 -23.24 -0.53
CA ASP A 196 0.18 -24.68 -0.87
C ASP A 196 -0.05 -24.94 -2.37
N SER A 197 -0.88 -24.13 -3.01
CA SER A 197 -1.11 -24.22 -4.45
C SER A 197 0.08 -23.68 -5.25
N LEU A 198 0.64 -22.54 -4.84
CA LEU A 198 1.73 -21.87 -5.55
C LEU A 198 3.04 -22.67 -5.47
N VAL A 199 3.38 -23.26 -4.31
CA VAL A 199 4.61 -24.06 -4.17
C VAL A 199 4.65 -25.31 -5.03
N ARG A 200 3.49 -25.80 -5.52
CA ARG A 200 3.38 -26.94 -6.44
C ARG A 200 3.70 -26.55 -7.88
N GLY A 201 3.64 -25.26 -8.23
CA GLY A 201 3.95 -24.80 -9.57
C GLY A 201 5.45 -24.86 -9.86
N GLY A 202 5.87 -25.12 -11.09
CA GLY A 202 7.26 -25.02 -11.52
C GLY A 202 7.75 -23.56 -11.43
N PRO A 203 8.92 -23.25 -10.81
CA PRO A 203 9.32 -21.85 -10.58
C PRO A 203 9.45 -21.07 -11.88
N GLY A 204 10.06 -21.64 -12.91
CA GLY A 204 10.16 -21.00 -14.22
C GLY A 204 8.79 -20.82 -14.89
N ALA A 205 7.86 -21.79 -14.74
CA ALA A 205 6.52 -21.67 -15.29
C ALA A 205 5.71 -20.60 -14.59
N LEU A 206 5.84 -20.46 -13.25
CA LEU A 206 5.19 -19.38 -12.48
C LEU A 206 5.74 -18.02 -12.88
N ALA A 207 7.07 -17.88 -13.02
CA ALA A 207 7.68 -16.64 -13.50
C ALA A 207 7.17 -16.26 -14.89
N GLY A 208 7.16 -17.21 -15.85
CA GLY A 208 6.63 -16.99 -17.19
C GLY A 208 5.13 -16.67 -17.19
N ALA A 209 4.33 -17.31 -16.33
CA ALA A 209 2.91 -16.99 -16.20
C ALA A 209 2.71 -15.54 -15.69
N LYS A 210 3.53 -15.09 -14.73
CA LYS A 210 3.51 -13.70 -14.29
C LYS A 210 3.84 -12.71 -15.41
N GLU A 211 4.78 -13.04 -16.30
CA GLU A 211 5.08 -12.20 -17.46
C GLU A 211 3.87 -12.08 -18.39
N LEU A 212 3.13 -13.16 -18.62
CA LEU A 212 1.90 -13.12 -19.43
C LEU A 212 0.79 -12.30 -18.79
N LEU A 213 0.71 -12.30 -17.45
CA LEU A 213 -0.28 -11.53 -16.70
C LEU A 213 0.07 -10.03 -16.61
N ARG A 214 1.35 -9.69 -16.79
CA ARG A 214 1.77 -8.29 -16.89
C ARG A 214 1.16 -7.71 -18.16
N ARG A 215 0.38 -6.64 -18.02
CA ARG A 215 -0.24 -5.97 -19.17
C ARG A 215 0.85 -5.43 -20.09
N PRO A 216 0.60 -5.38 -21.43
CA PRO A 216 1.48 -4.65 -22.35
C PRO A 216 1.69 -3.23 -21.83
N GLY A 217 2.95 -2.79 -21.71
CA GLY A 217 3.31 -1.49 -21.11
C GLY A 217 4.03 -1.58 -19.75
N THR A 218 4.14 -2.75 -19.14
CA THR A 218 4.89 -2.88 -17.87
C THR A 218 6.40 -2.68 -18.00
N ALA A 219 6.96 -2.82 -19.20
CA ALA A 219 8.32 -2.34 -19.50
C ALA A 219 8.48 -0.83 -19.22
N GLU A 220 7.37 -0.08 -19.21
CA GLU A 220 7.29 1.34 -18.91
C GLU A 220 6.97 1.63 -17.44
N LEU A 221 6.73 0.62 -16.59
CA LEU A 221 6.31 0.83 -15.19
C LEU A 221 7.29 1.74 -14.43
N ARG A 222 8.59 1.53 -14.59
CA ARG A 222 9.61 2.36 -13.91
C ARG A 222 9.57 3.81 -14.40
N GLY A 223 9.38 4.03 -15.68
CA GLY A 223 9.17 5.36 -16.26
C GLY A 223 7.89 6.02 -15.74
N GLU A 224 6.79 5.27 -15.69
CA GLU A 224 5.52 5.73 -15.14
C GLU A 224 5.62 6.04 -13.65
N LEU A 225 6.27 5.19 -12.86
CA LEU A 225 6.51 5.44 -11.44
C LEU A 225 7.34 6.70 -11.20
N ALA A 226 8.40 6.93 -12.00
CA ALA A 226 9.20 8.15 -11.91
C ALA A 226 8.37 9.41 -12.24
N ARG A 227 7.53 9.34 -13.29
CA ARG A 227 6.61 10.42 -13.67
C ARG A 227 5.58 10.69 -12.55
N LEU A 228 5.00 9.65 -11.98
CA LEU A 228 4.01 9.76 -10.90
C LEU A 228 4.63 10.25 -9.58
N ALA A 229 5.87 9.87 -9.29
CA ALA A 229 6.62 10.38 -8.15
C ALA A 229 6.87 11.90 -8.27
N ALA A 230 7.25 12.38 -9.45
CA ALA A 230 7.42 13.81 -9.71
C ALA A 230 6.09 14.58 -9.57
N LEU A 231 5.00 14.01 -10.09
CA LEU A 231 3.66 14.57 -9.97
C LEU A 231 3.22 14.64 -8.50
N SER A 232 3.40 13.56 -7.75
CA SER A 232 3.11 13.51 -6.30
C SER A 232 3.86 14.60 -5.54
N THR A 233 5.17 14.73 -5.80
CA THR A 233 6.01 15.79 -5.20
C THR A 233 5.45 17.17 -5.45
N GLY A 234 4.99 17.45 -6.69
CA GLY A 234 4.37 18.74 -7.04
C GLY A 234 3.14 19.05 -6.18
N TYR A 235 2.26 18.10 -5.99
CA TYR A 235 1.07 18.27 -5.14
C TYR A 235 1.43 18.42 -3.65
N PHE A 236 2.35 17.63 -3.14
CA PHE A 236 2.81 17.77 -1.74
C PHE A 236 3.43 19.14 -1.47
N LEU A 237 4.16 19.74 -2.43
CA LEU A 237 4.79 21.04 -2.29
C LEU A 237 3.86 22.21 -2.63
N SER A 238 2.66 21.97 -3.13
CA SER A 238 1.66 23.01 -3.38
C SER A 238 1.14 23.65 -2.10
N ASP A 239 0.54 24.83 -2.19
CA ASP A 239 -0.08 25.50 -1.04
C ASP A 239 -1.26 24.67 -0.50
N GLU A 240 -2.03 24.04 -1.37
CA GLU A 240 -3.12 23.16 -1.01
C GLU A 240 -2.61 21.92 -0.26
N GLY A 241 -1.56 21.25 -0.76
CA GLY A 241 -0.95 20.11 -0.09
C GLY A 241 -0.37 20.47 1.29
N ARG A 242 0.28 21.64 1.41
CA ARG A 242 0.80 22.16 2.71
C ARG A 242 -0.33 22.41 3.69
N GLU A 243 -1.38 23.12 3.26
CA GLU A 243 -2.55 23.37 4.10
C GLU A 243 -3.23 22.06 4.54
N GLY A 244 -3.46 21.12 3.63
CA GLY A 244 -4.11 19.88 3.94
C GLY A 244 -3.33 19.02 4.94
N VAL A 245 -2.02 18.90 4.76
CA VAL A 245 -1.15 18.18 5.72
C VAL A 245 -1.13 18.87 7.07
N MET A 246 -1.08 20.22 7.10
CA MET A 246 -1.11 20.98 8.35
C MET A 246 -2.45 20.81 9.08
N ALA A 247 -3.56 20.98 8.39
CA ALA A 247 -4.91 20.79 8.93
C ALA A 247 -5.09 19.37 9.50
N PHE A 248 -4.62 18.35 8.80
CA PHE A 248 -4.64 16.96 9.30
C PHE A 248 -3.85 16.78 10.59
N ARG A 249 -2.63 17.33 10.68
CA ARG A 249 -1.79 17.27 11.89
C ARG A 249 -2.43 17.99 13.08
N GLU A 250 -3.06 19.14 12.82
CA GLU A 250 -3.74 19.96 13.80
C GLU A 250 -5.15 19.46 14.16
N LYS A 251 -5.60 18.37 13.49
CA LYS A 251 -6.94 17.79 13.67
C LYS A 251 -8.08 18.81 13.45
N ARG A 252 -7.91 19.69 12.47
CA ARG A 252 -8.91 20.67 12.03
C ARG A 252 -9.33 20.40 10.58
N LEU A 253 -10.41 21.05 10.17
CA LEU A 253 -10.78 21.08 8.76
C LEU A 253 -9.79 21.93 7.96
N ALA A 254 -9.50 21.52 6.72
CA ALA A 254 -8.72 22.31 5.80
C ALA A 254 -9.54 23.54 5.32
N GLN A 255 -8.86 24.61 4.92
CA GLN A 255 -9.50 25.90 4.59
C GLN A 255 -10.51 25.80 3.43
N TRP A 256 -10.37 24.83 2.54
CA TRP A 256 -11.33 24.62 1.43
C TRP A 256 -12.59 23.86 1.83
N VAL A 257 -12.68 23.35 3.05
CA VAL A 257 -13.89 22.67 3.52
C VAL A 257 -14.91 23.73 3.92
N PRO A 258 -16.12 23.78 3.30
CA PRO A 258 -17.15 24.72 3.70
C PRO A 258 -17.47 24.55 5.19
N ALA A 259 -17.68 25.66 5.89
CA ALA A 259 -18.20 25.61 7.24
C ALA A 259 -19.55 24.86 7.26
N PRO A 260 -19.82 23.99 8.23
CA PRO A 260 -21.15 23.40 8.36
C PRO A 260 -22.16 24.54 8.48
N ASP A 261 -23.26 24.44 7.73
CA ASP A 261 -24.36 25.41 7.79
C ASP A 261 -24.70 25.64 9.27
N GLY A 262 -24.47 26.86 9.70
CA GLY A 262 -24.87 27.26 11.06
C GLY A 262 -26.38 27.08 11.14
N GLY A 263 -26.82 26.08 11.93
CA GLY A 263 -28.23 25.88 12.19
C GLY A 263 -28.82 27.23 12.60
N SER A 264 -29.76 27.69 11.80
CA SER A 264 -30.57 28.86 12.12
C SER A 264 -31.11 28.66 13.54
N ALA A 265 -30.56 29.43 14.47
CA ALA A 265 -31.21 29.59 15.77
C ALA A 265 -32.58 30.18 15.46
N ASP A 266 -33.59 29.34 15.59
CA ASP A 266 -34.99 29.69 15.52
C ASP A 266 -35.23 30.71 16.66
N HIS A 267 -35.24 31.99 16.29
CA HIS A 267 -35.76 33.04 17.13
C HIS A 267 -37.27 33.04 16.95
N SER A 268 -37.94 32.11 17.63
CA SER A 268 -39.35 32.23 17.91
C SER A 268 -39.50 33.17 19.11
N GLY A 269 -39.80 34.44 18.84
CA GLY A 269 -40.38 35.36 19.82
C GLY A 269 -41.85 35.05 20.06
#